data_f7eaf229efd6906e8537eb79e6b204ea
#
_entry.id   f7eaf229efd6906e8537eb79e6b204ea
#
_cell.length_a   1.000
_cell.length_b   1.000
_cell.length_c   1.000
_cell.angle_alpha   90.00
_cell.angle_beta   90.00
_cell.angle_gamma   90.00
#
_symmetry.space_group_name_H-M   'P 1'
#
loop_
_entity.id
_entity.type
_entity.pdbx_description
1 polymer ?
#
loop_
_entity_poly.entity_id
_entity_poly.type
_entity_poly.pdbx_seq_one_letter_code
_entity_poly.pdbx_strand_id
1 'polypeptide(L)'
;MLADWSVECSAEDPVLVVPWQIPGLDPSPVPGPDPGASSTPLPGGFIDLRENPYDLDQIPEAELHPPLMQALRALNAPRSAVFTAKCDAWALDPEELEQLRDRLDIADDNHEAVAAGFASYIDLVWRDRSIFGSFYQSEQLLHRLARLCASIDQPHAMLDSVLRPAMIDLTSPHEGFAISLYVKALGPDLYTAKQVWAAALEAVVALLRGKDIAIG
;
A
#
# COMPACT_ATOMS: atom_id res chain seq x y z
N MET A 1 -14.86 -2.68 9.48
CA MET A 1 -14.31 -2.56 8.11
C MET A 1 -14.29 -3.94 7.48
N LEU A 2 -14.66 -4.07 6.20
CA LEU A 2 -14.39 -5.30 5.46
C LEU A 2 -12.89 -5.46 5.30
N ALA A 3 -12.34 -6.65 5.56
CA ALA A 3 -10.93 -6.92 5.36
C ALA A 3 -10.75 -8.26 4.65
N ASP A 4 -10.10 -8.21 3.50
CA ASP A 4 -9.85 -9.35 2.65
C ASP A 4 -8.35 -9.50 2.35
N TRP A 5 -7.97 -10.66 1.87
CA TRP A 5 -6.59 -10.94 1.54
C TRP A 5 -6.49 -11.95 0.40
N SER A 6 -5.42 -11.85 -0.36
CA SER A 6 -5.10 -12.78 -1.44
C SER A 6 -3.59 -13.01 -1.55
N VAL A 7 -3.24 -14.01 -2.34
CA VAL A 7 -1.85 -14.36 -2.66
C VAL A 7 -1.71 -14.39 -4.18
N GLU A 8 -0.78 -13.60 -4.69
CA GLU A 8 -0.40 -13.53 -6.10
C GLU A 8 1.06 -13.99 -6.23
N CYS A 9 1.27 -15.30 -6.36
CA CYS A 9 2.60 -15.91 -6.43
C CYS A 9 2.73 -16.91 -7.59
N SER A 10 1.85 -16.83 -8.60
CA SER A 10 2.02 -17.59 -9.84
C SER A 10 3.13 -16.98 -10.70
N ALA A 11 3.64 -17.75 -11.68
CA ALA A 11 4.69 -17.27 -12.57
C ALA A 11 4.27 -16.07 -13.45
N GLU A 12 2.96 -15.85 -13.58
CA GLU A 12 2.38 -14.77 -14.39
C GLU A 12 2.07 -13.51 -13.53
N ASP A 13 2.12 -13.63 -12.21
CA ASP A 13 1.83 -12.52 -11.31
C ASP A 13 2.99 -11.51 -11.26
N PRO A 14 2.68 -10.22 -11.07
CA PRO A 14 3.71 -9.20 -11.03
C PRO A 14 4.60 -9.34 -9.79
N VAL A 15 5.91 -9.27 -9.98
CA VAL A 15 6.90 -9.18 -8.90
C VAL A 15 7.06 -7.72 -8.49
N LEU A 16 6.99 -7.44 -7.19
CA LEU A 16 7.33 -6.11 -6.68
C LEU A 16 8.84 -5.90 -6.74
N VAL A 17 9.29 -5.02 -7.64
CA VAL A 17 10.69 -4.65 -7.74
C VAL A 17 10.92 -3.31 -7.06
N VAL A 18 11.83 -3.28 -6.08
CA VAL A 18 12.18 -2.08 -5.31
C VAL A 18 13.64 -1.73 -5.57
N PRO A 19 13.91 -0.89 -6.58
CA PRO A 19 15.24 -0.41 -6.86
C PRO A 19 15.56 0.77 -5.93
N TRP A 20 16.08 0.51 -4.74
CA TRP A 20 16.63 1.60 -3.93
C TRP A 20 17.88 2.16 -4.58
N GLN A 21 18.01 3.48 -4.57
CA GLN A 21 19.20 4.14 -5.10
C GLN A 21 20.44 3.74 -4.30
N ILE A 22 21.50 3.47 -5.03
CA ILE A 22 22.83 3.34 -4.44
C ILE A 22 23.47 4.73 -4.55
N PRO A 23 24.03 5.27 -3.48
CA PRO A 23 24.74 6.52 -3.54
C PRO A 23 25.81 6.47 -4.63
N GLY A 24 25.71 7.34 -5.65
CA GLY A 24 26.69 7.47 -6.72
C GLY A 24 26.41 6.72 -8.03
N LEU A 25 25.30 6.01 -8.15
CA LEU A 25 24.81 5.51 -9.44
C LEU A 25 23.79 6.51 -10.00
N ASP A 26 24.14 7.17 -11.11
CA ASP A 26 23.18 7.92 -11.91
C ASP A 26 22.00 6.99 -12.27
N PRO A 27 20.76 7.49 -12.20
CA PRO A 27 19.62 6.71 -12.66
C PRO A 27 19.74 6.51 -14.18
N SER A 28 20.39 5.44 -14.58
CA SER A 28 20.35 5.02 -15.99
C SER A 28 18.90 4.68 -16.31
N PRO A 29 18.31 5.21 -17.38
CA PRO A 29 16.97 4.89 -17.78
C PRO A 29 16.89 3.38 -18.00
N VAL A 30 16.00 2.70 -17.26
CA VAL A 30 15.67 1.31 -17.54
C VAL A 30 15.15 1.25 -18.98
N PRO A 31 15.76 0.47 -19.89
CA PRO A 31 15.28 0.36 -21.24
C PRO A 31 13.88 -0.25 -21.22
N GLY A 32 12.88 0.56 -21.54
CA GLY A 32 11.53 0.04 -21.76
C GLY A 32 11.48 -0.86 -22.99
N PRO A 33 10.57 -1.85 -23.04
CA PRO A 33 10.48 -2.83 -24.12
C PRO A 33 9.97 -2.27 -25.45
N ASP A 34 9.70 -0.97 -25.57
CA ASP A 34 9.09 -0.41 -26.79
C ASP A 34 9.81 0.86 -27.28
N PRO A 35 10.50 0.83 -28.45
CA PRO A 35 11.21 1.98 -28.99
C PRO A 35 10.30 3.09 -29.57
N GLY A 36 8.97 2.98 -29.42
CA GLY A 36 7.97 3.92 -29.90
C GLY A 36 7.18 4.65 -28.81
N ALA A 37 7.28 4.24 -27.55
CA ALA A 37 6.66 4.97 -26.47
C ALA A 37 7.54 6.17 -26.10
N SER A 38 7.00 7.37 -26.26
CA SER A 38 7.57 8.60 -25.75
C SER A 38 7.61 8.50 -24.22
N SER A 39 8.64 7.84 -23.70
CA SER A 39 8.91 7.79 -22.27
C SER A 39 9.45 9.16 -21.87
N THR A 40 8.56 10.04 -21.45
CA THR A 40 8.95 11.13 -20.57
C THR A 40 9.65 10.47 -19.39
N PRO A 41 10.92 10.80 -19.07
CA PRO A 41 11.55 10.31 -17.87
C PRO A 41 10.64 10.74 -16.71
N LEU A 42 10.13 9.81 -15.92
CA LEU A 42 9.46 10.14 -14.68
C LEU A 42 10.48 10.92 -13.85
N PRO A 43 10.25 12.19 -13.53
CA PRO A 43 11.09 12.93 -12.62
C PRO A 43 10.86 12.32 -11.23
N GLY A 44 11.84 11.63 -10.73
CA GLY A 44 11.80 11.10 -9.37
C GLY A 44 12.33 9.67 -9.34
N GLY A 45 13.62 9.53 -9.03
CA GLY A 45 14.16 8.26 -8.59
C GLY A 45 13.45 7.81 -7.32
N PHE A 46 13.48 6.51 -7.04
CA PHE A 46 12.98 5.97 -5.77
C PHE A 46 13.67 6.65 -4.59
N ILE A 47 12.87 7.14 -3.64
CA ILE A 47 13.38 7.79 -2.42
C ILE A 47 13.50 6.72 -1.35
N ASP A 48 14.71 6.51 -0.84
CA ASP A 48 14.95 5.52 0.22
C ASP A 48 14.63 6.10 1.61
N LEU A 49 13.38 5.95 2.03
CA LEU A 49 12.93 6.37 3.35
C LEU A 49 13.53 5.57 4.52
N ARG A 50 14.31 4.51 4.24
CA ARG A 50 15.07 3.79 5.28
C ARG A 50 16.23 4.63 5.77
N GLU A 51 16.87 5.35 4.86
CA GLU A 51 18.03 6.22 5.17
C GLU A 51 17.57 7.56 5.75
N ASN A 52 16.58 8.19 5.11
CA ASN A 52 16.04 9.46 5.55
C ASN A 52 14.49 9.47 5.55
N PRO A 53 13.87 9.14 6.69
CA PRO A 53 12.41 9.16 6.80
C PRO A 53 11.77 10.55 6.65
N TYR A 54 12.56 11.61 6.53
CA TYR A 54 12.08 12.98 6.37
C TYR A 54 11.95 13.41 4.90
N ASP A 55 12.46 12.62 3.94
CA ASP A 55 12.35 12.92 2.50
C ASP A 55 10.93 12.65 1.93
N LEU A 56 9.94 12.58 2.81
CA LEU A 56 8.52 12.41 2.46
C LEU A 56 7.93 13.59 1.67
N ASP A 57 8.53 14.77 1.79
CA ASP A 57 8.18 15.96 1.01
C ASP A 57 8.56 15.84 -0.49
N GLN A 58 9.36 14.84 -0.82
CA GLN A 58 9.74 14.52 -2.21
C GLN A 58 8.76 13.51 -2.84
N ILE A 59 7.72 13.06 -2.12
CA ILE A 59 6.70 12.14 -2.61
C ILE A 59 5.43 12.92 -2.93
N PRO A 60 5.12 13.17 -4.23
CA PRO A 60 4.00 14.02 -4.63
C PRO A 60 2.64 13.55 -4.09
N GLU A 61 2.42 12.24 -4.05
CA GLU A 61 1.17 11.66 -3.55
C GLU A 61 1.00 11.91 -2.05
N ALA A 62 2.10 11.87 -1.29
CA ALA A 62 2.08 12.17 0.14
C ALA A 62 1.86 13.66 0.41
N GLU A 63 2.40 14.55 -0.43
CA GLU A 63 2.18 16.00 -0.33
C GLU A 63 0.70 16.36 -0.58
N LEU A 64 0.07 15.71 -1.57
CA LEU A 64 -1.34 15.93 -1.92
C LEU A 64 -2.31 15.36 -0.87
N HIS A 65 -1.88 14.35 -0.11
CA HIS A 65 -2.72 13.62 0.83
C HIS A 65 -2.08 13.53 2.22
N PRO A 66 -2.29 14.50 3.13
CA PRO A 66 -1.70 14.51 4.47
C PRO A 66 -1.89 13.22 5.29
N PRO A 67 -3.04 12.50 5.22
CA PRO A 67 -3.17 11.20 5.89
C PRO A 67 -2.21 10.15 5.35
N LEU A 68 -1.95 10.13 4.02
CA LEU A 68 -0.95 9.23 3.43
C LEU A 68 0.46 9.57 3.92
N MET A 69 0.82 10.86 3.95
CA MET A 69 2.10 11.29 4.51
C MET A 69 2.29 10.84 5.96
N GLN A 70 1.25 10.95 6.79
CA GLN A 70 1.30 10.49 8.18
C GLN A 70 1.48 8.97 8.27
N ALA A 71 0.78 8.21 7.43
CA ALA A 71 0.91 6.77 7.31
C ALA A 71 2.35 6.36 6.93
N LEU A 72 2.89 6.95 5.86
CA LEU A 72 4.26 6.67 5.40
C LEU A 72 5.30 7.00 6.49
N ARG A 73 5.16 8.15 7.16
CA ARG A 73 6.03 8.54 8.28
C ARG A 73 5.97 7.52 9.42
N ALA A 74 4.80 7.06 9.76
CA ALA A 74 4.61 6.08 10.82
C ALA A 74 5.19 4.71 10.45
N LEU A 75 4.95 4.23 9.21
CA LEU A 75 5.42 2.93 8.73
C LEU A 75 6.94 2.89 8.51
N ASN A 76 7.57 4.01 8.17
CA ASN A 76 9.03 4.09 8.00
C ASN A 76 9.79 4.44 9.29
N ALA A 77 9.09 4.72 10.38
CA ALA A 77 9.72 5.02 11.66
C ALA A 77 10.66 3.88 12.12
N PRO A 78 11.77 4.17 12.86
CA PRO A 78 12.79 3.19 13.19
C PRO A 78 12.31 1.94 13.94
N ARG A 79 11.18 2.04 14.65
CA ARG A 79 10.58 0.91 15.40
C ARG A 79 9.44 0.21 14.64
N SER A 80 9.18 0.58 13.41
CA SER A 80 8.20 -0.12 12.57
C SER A 80 8.74 -1.48 12.16
N ALA A 81 7.89 -2.50 12.11
CA ALA A 81 8.24 -3.83 11.60
C ALA A 81 8.41 -3.85 10.07
N VAL A 82 7.92 -2.80 9.41
CA VAL A 82 7.92 -2.66 7.94
C VAL A 82 8.56 -1.35 7.52
N PHE A 83 8.85 -1.22 6.24
CA PHE A 83 9.04 0.04 5.52
C PHE A 83 8.24 0.00 4.23
N THR A 84 7.99 1.17 3.65
CA THR A 84 7.18 1.31 2.44
C THR A 84 8.06 1.33 1.20
N ALA A 85 7.55 0.79 0.08
CA ALA A 85 8.25 0.75 -1.19
C ALA A 85 7.59 1.66 -2.24
N LYS A 86 6.28 1.57 -2.38
CA LYS A 86 5.48 2.36 -3.33
C LYS A 86 4.19 2.78 -2.66
N CYS A 87 3.61 3.87 -3.12
CA CYS A 87 2.28 4.31 -2.70
C CYS A 87 1.62 5.14 -3.78
N ASP A 88 0.29 5.21 -3.71
CA ASP A 88 -0.53 6.15 -4.46
C ASP A 88 -1.87 6.35 -3.74
N ALA A 89 -2.60 7.41 -4.12
CA ALA A 89 -3.95 7.66 -3.63
C ALA A 89 -4.80 8.40 -4.67
N TRP A 90 -6.03 7.89 -4.92
CA TRP A 90 -6.89 8.40 -5.98
C TRP A 90 -8.38 8.36 -5.63
N ALA A 91 -9.17 9.17 -6.33
CA ALA A 91 -10.62 9.03 -6.33
C ALA A 91 -11.01 7.83 -7.20
N LEU A 92 -11.93 7.00 -6.70
CA LEU A 92 -12.42 5.85 -7.46
C LEU A 92 -13.15 6.33 -8.71
N ASP A 93 -12.91 5.64 -9.81
CA ASP A 93 -13.72 5.79 -11.01
C ASP A 93 -15.10 5.12 -10.84
N PRO A 94 -16.05 5.31 -11.77
CA PRO A 94 -17.39 4.74 -11.64
C PRO A 94 -17.44 3.21 -11.56
N GLU A 95 -16.51 2.50 -12.23
CA GLU A 95 -16.44 1.05 -12.21
C GLU A 95 -15.90 0.53 -10.89
N GLU A 96 -14.80 1.12 -10.41
CA GLU A 96 -14.22 0.82 -9.10
C GLU A 96 -15.21 1.12 -7.96
N LEU A 97 -15.96 2.22 -8.09
CA LEU A 97 -16.98 2.62 -7.13
C LEU A 97 -18.09 1.58 -7.01
N GLU A 98 -18.60 1.09 -8.14
CA GLU A 98 -19.64 0.06 -8.18
C GLU A 98 -19.14 -1.27 -7.60
N GLN A 99 -17.95 -1.71 -8.01
CA GLN A 99 -17.32 -2.91 -7.45
C GLN A 99 -17.17 -2.83 -5.93
N LEU A 100 -16.81 -1.66 -5.39
CA LEU A 100 -16.65 -1.49 -3.95
C LEU A 100 -17.99 -1.48 -3.22
N ARG A 101 -19.05 -0.91 -3.83
CA ARG A 101 -20.43 -0.97 -3.29
C ARG A 101 -20.93 -2.40 -3.18
N ASP A 102 -20.74 -3.18 -4.24
CA ASP A 102 -21.13 -4.59 -4.27
C ASP A 102 -20.43 -5.38 -3.17
N ARG A 103 -19.14 -5.17 -3.02
CA ARG A 103 -18.35 -5.86 -1.98
C ARG A 103 -18.72 -5.48 -0.56
N LEU A 104 -19.16 -4.25 -0.33
CA LEU A 104 -19.63 -3.77 0.98
C LEU A 104 -21.12 -4.04 1.23
N ASP A 105 -21.80 -4.73 0.29
CA ASP A 105 -23.24 -5.07 0.37
C ASP A 105 -24.12 -3.82 0.61
N ILE A 106 -23.80 -2.72 -0.10
CA ILE A 106 -24.57 -1.49 0.00
C ILE A 106 -25.78 -1.58 -0.90
N ALA A 107 -26.97 -1.58 -0.29
CA ALA A 107 -28.23 -1.72 -1.01
C ALA A 107 -28.49 -0.58 -2.01
N ASP A 108 -29.12 -0.91 -3.15
CA ASP A 108 -29.39 0.00 -4.27
C ASP A 108 -30.22 1.25 -3.88
N ASP A 109 -31.08 1.16 -2.89
CA ASP A 109 -31.85 2.29 -2.37
C ASP A 109 -31.04 3.31 -1.57
N ASN A 110 -29.78 3.01 -1.28
CA ASN A 110 -28.81 3.89 -0.61
C ASN A 110 -27.78 4.55 -1.55
N HIS A 111 -27.98 4.52 -2.88
CA HIS A 111 -27.03 5.10 -3.83
C HIS A 111 -26.73 6.60 -3.60
N GLU A 112 -27.72 7.39 -3.13
CA GLU A 112 -27.49 8.79 -2.79
C GLU A 112 -26.61 8.96 -1.54
N ALA A 113 -26.60 7.96 -0.65
CA ALA A 113 -25.79 7.99 0.58
C ALA A 113 -24.30 7.62 0.31
N VAL A 114 -23.98 7.10 -0.88
CA VAL A 114 -22.64 6.60 -1.21
C VAL A 114 -22.32 6.90 -2.68
N ALA A 115 -22.11 8.20 -2.98
CA ALA A 115 -21.93 8.68 -4.35
C ALA A 115 -20.47 8.84 -4.79
N ALA A 116 -19.51 8.71 -3.87
CA ALA A 116 -18.09 8.84 -4.17
C ALA A 116 -17.23 7.83 -3.40
N GLY A 117 -16.06 7.54 -3.95
CA GLY A 117 -15.09 6.68 -3.31
C GLY A 117 -13.67 7.24 -3.39
N PHE A 118 -12.83 6.84 -2.45
CA PHE A 118 -11.42 7.16 -2.42
C PHE A 118 -10.59 5.96 -2.01
N ALA A 119 -9.42 5.81 -2.63
CA ALA A 119 -8.54 4.69 -2.39
C ALA A 119 -7.09 5.13 -2.23
N SER A 120 -6.30 4.27 -1.62
CA SER A 120 -4.84 4.30 -1.67
C SER A 120 -4.28 2.89 -1.73
N TYR A 121 -3.07 2.74 -2.27
CA TYR A 121 -2.26 1.57 -2.00
C TYR A 121 -0.93 1.95 -1.37
N ILE A 122 -0.37 1.02 -0.58
CA ILE A 122 0.98 1.11 -0.02
C ILE A 122 1.60 -0.28 -0.10
N ASP A 123 2.74 -0.38 -0.76
CA ASP A 123 3.54 -1.60 -0.76
C ASP A 123 4.44 -1.62 0.48
N LEU A 124 4.38 -2.71 1.23
CA LEU A 124 5.11 -2.92 2.49
C LEU A 124 6.13 -4.04 2.35
N VAL A 125 7.32 -3.78 2.85
CA VAL A 125 8.40 -4.77 2.94
C VAL A 125 8.77 -4.96 4.41
N TRP A 126 8.90 -6.22 4.85
CA TRP A 126 9.30 -6.55 6.22
C TRP A 126 10.76 -6.16 6.46
N ARG A 127 11.04 -5.50 7.60
CA ARG A 127 12.41 -5.18 8.02
C ARG A 127 13.17 -6.44 8.44
N ASP A 128 12.49 -7.39 9.07
CA ASP A 128 13.06 -8.68 9.41
C ASP A 128 13.25 -9.52 8.14
N ARG A 129 14.51 -9.80 7.80
CA ARG A 129 14.87 -10.57 6.60
C ARG A 129 14.39 -12.02 6.66
N SER A 130 14.22 -12.60 7.85
CA SER A 130 13.69 -13.94 8.01
C SER A 130 12.20 -14.02 7.64
N ILE A 131 11.45 -12.97 7.96
CA ILE A 131 10.04 -12.82 7.58
C ILE A 131 9.94 -12.54 6.08
N PHE A 132 10.71 -11.56 5.60
CA PHE A 132 10.74 -11.19 4.19
C PHE A 132 11.04 -12.38 3.28
N GLY A 133 12.03 -13.20 3.62
CA GLY A 133 12.41 -14.40 2.84
C GLY A 133 11.49 -15.61 3.05
N SER A 134 10.45 -15.53 3.87
CA SER A 134 9.57 -16.65 4.20
C SER A 134 8.14 -16.40 3.76
N PHE A 135 7.69 -17.13 2.73
CA PHE A 135 6.29 -17.12 2.30
C PHE A 135 5.34 -17.39 3.48
N TYR A 136 5.59 -18.48 4.20
CA TYR A 136 4.73 -18.92 5.31
C TYR A 136 4.59 -17.86 6.41
N GLN A 137 5.71 -17.23 6.83
CA GLN A 137 5.65 -16.20 7.87
C GLN A 137 4.93 -14.94 7.38
N SER A 138 5.19 -14.51 6.15
CA SER A 138 4.51 -13.36 5.53
C SER A 138 3.01 -13.61 5.39
N GLU A 139 2.61 -14.81 4.95
CA GLU A 139 1.21 -15.22 4.84
C GLU A 139 0.50 -15.24 6.21
N GLN A 140 1.13 -15.79 7.25
CA GLN A 140 0.57 -15.82 8.60
C GLN A 140 0.34 -14.40 9.16
N LEU A 141 1.26 -13.48 8.88
CA LEU A 141 1.11 -12.07 9.28
C LEU A 141 0.01 -11.37 8.49
N LEU A 142 -0.12 -11.67 7.19
CA LEU A 142 -1.21 -11.16 6.36
C LEU A 142 -2.57 -11.59 6.90
N HIS A 143 -2.75 -12.88 7.18
CA HIS A 143 -3.98 -13.40 7.79
C HIS A 143 -4.29 -12.73 9.14
N ARG A 144 -3.27 -12.53 9.96
CA ARG A 144 -3.42 -11.87 11.26
C ARG A 144 -3.84 -10.41 11.08
N LEU A 145 -3.22 -9.69 10.14
CA LEU A 145 -3.57 -8.31 9.81
C LEU A 145 -5.03 -8.22 9.36
N ALA A 146 -5.45 -9.02 8.38
CA ALA A 146 -6.82 -9.02 7.87
C ALA A 146 -7.83 -9.26 8.99
N ARG A 147 -7.59 -10.26 9.86
CA ARG A 147 -8.45 -10.55 11.01
C ARG A 147 -8.56 -9.40 12.01
N LEU A 148 -7.45 -8.71 12.30
CA LEU A 148 -7.45 -7.56 13.20
C LEU A 148 -8.18 -6.37 12.56
N CYS A 149 -7.95 -6.12 11.27
CA CYS A 149 -8.63 -5.06 10.53
C CYS A 149 -10.14 -5.28 10.42
N ALA A 150 -10.60 -6.53 10.36
CA ALA A 150 -12.04 -6.85 10.36
C ALA A 150 -12.75 -6.39 11.65
N SER A 151 -12.03 -6.17 12.76
CA SER A 151 -12.59 -5.64 14.01
C SER A 151 -12.66 -4.11 14.08
N ILE A 152 -12.12 -3.39 13.06
CA ILE A 152 -12.19 -1.92 13.01
C ILE A 152 -13.62 -1.49 12.67
N ASP A 153 -14.18 -0.59 13.47
CA ASP A 153 -15.52 -0.03 13.23
C ASP A 153 -15.48 1.07 12.18
N GLN A 154 -15.42 0.65 10.91
CA GLN A 154 -15.47 1.52 9.72
C GLN A 154 -16.31 0.82 8.64
N PRO A 155 -17.66 0.88 8.71
CA PRO A 155 -18.55 0.09 7.85
C PRO A 155 -18.42 0.42 6.35
N HIS A 156 -18.04 1.65 6.01
CA HIS A 156 -17.88 2.12 4.63
C HIS A 156 -16.42 2.06 4.13
N ALA A 157 -15.58 1.29 4.81
CA ALA A 157 -14.19 1.10 4.41
C ALA A 157 -13.86 -0.38 4.21
N MET A 158 -12.90 -0.62 3.33
CA MET A 158 -12.39 -1.93 2.99
C MET A 158 -10.87 -1.93 2.94
N LEU A 159 -10.28 -3.01 3.44
CA LEU A 159 -8.88 -3.35 3.24
C LEU A 159 -8.78 -4.57 2.33
N ASP A 160 -8.08 -4.44 1.21
CA ASP A 160 -7.56 -5.57 0.45
C ASP A 160 -6.05 -5.68 0.70
N SER A 161 -5.59 -6.87 1.02
CA SER A 161 -4.17 -7.14 1.26
C SER A 161 -3.69 -8.24 0.33
N VAL A 162 -2.64 -7.96 -0.44
CA VAL A 162 -2.11 -8.91 -1.44
C VAL A 162 -0.68 -9.26 -1.09
N LEU A 163 -0.41 -10.54 -0.84
CA LEU A 163 0.95 -11.06 -0.71
C LEU A 163 1.49 -11.40 -2.10
N ARG A 164 2.66 -10.88 -2.43
CA ARG A 164 3.31 -11.14 -3.73
C ARG A 164 4.83 -11.25 -3.61
N PRO A 165 5.48 -11.94 -4.57
CA PRO A 165 6.94 -11.97 -4.66
C PRO A 165 7.51 -10.55 -4.75
N ALA A 166 8.65 -10.35 -4.14
CA ALA A 166 9.36 -9.08 -4.15
C ALA A 166 10.86 -9.28 -4.32
N MET A 167 11.48 -8.34 -5.03
CA MET A 167 12.93 -8.23 -5.17
C MET A 167 13.35 -6.85 -4.70
N ILE A 168 14.28 -6.79 -3.77
CA ILE A 168 14.78 -5.55 -3.19
C ILE A 168 16.30 -5.45 -3.36
N ASP A 169 16.83 -4.22 -3.36
CA ASP A 169 18.27 -3.92 -3.46
C ASP A 169 18.90 -4.51 -4.73
N LEU A 170 18.61 -3.97 -5.91
CA LEU A 170 19.00 -4.54 -7.22
C LEU A 170 20.49 -4.77 -7.44
N THR A 171 21.39 -4.13 -6.70
CA THR A 171 22.84 -4.42 -6.79
C THR A 171 23.26 -5.64 -6.01
N SER A 172 22.54 -5.97 -4.94
CA SER A 172 22.68 -7.19 -4.18
C SER A 172 21.27 -7.74 -3.95
N PRO A 173 20.66 -8.35 -5.00
CA PRO A 173 19.25 -8.69 -4.97
C PRO A 173 18.90 -9.62 -3.81
N HIS A 174 17.85 -9.28 -3.09
CA HIS A 174 17.24 -10.15 -2.11
C HIS A 174 15.81 -10.44 -2.55
N GLU A 175 15.51 -11.70 -2.73
CA GLU A 175 14.18 -12.19 -3.07
C GLU A 175 13.40 -12.52 -1.79
N GLY A 176 12.10 -12.25 -1.83
CA GLY A 176 11.21 -12.52 -0.71
C GLY A 176 9.77 -12.15 -1.05
N PHE A 177 9.02 -11.71 -0.04
CA PHE A 177 7.58 -11.42 -0.16
C PHE A 177 7.24 -10.08 0.46
N ALA A 178 6.43 -9.31 -0.26
CA ALA A 178 5.91 -8.02 0.17
C ALA A 178 4.38 -8.07 0.23
N ILE A 179 3.79 -7.11 0.92
CA ILE A 179 2.34 -6.96 1.02
C ILE A 179 1.95 -5.63 0.38
N SER A 180 1.06 -5.67 -0.61
CA SER A 180 0.37 -4.49 -1.11
C SER A 180 -0.93 -4.31 -0.32
N LEU A 181 -1.07 -3.18 0.35
CA LEU A 181 -2.29 -2.81 1.07
C LEU A 181 -3.10 -1.82 0.25
N TYR A 182 -4.35 -2.14 -0.03
CA TYR A 182 -5.31 -1.26 -0.66
C TYR A 182 -6.37 -0.88 0.38
N VAL A 183 -6.37 0.38 0.82
CA VAL A 183 -7.41 0.93 1.69
C VAL A 183 -8.38 1.73 0.84
N LYS A 184 -9.65 1.33 0.83
CA LYS A 184 -10.72 1.94 0.03
C LYS A 184 -11.83 2.39 0.95
N ALA A 185 -12.49 3.47 0.60
CA ALA A 185 -13.63 3.98 1.38
C ALA A 185 -14.67 4.66 0.51
N LEU A 186 -15.90 4.64 0.99
CA LEU A 186 -17.07 5.23 0.36
C LEU A 186 -17.65 6.38 1.20
N GLY A 187 -18.33 7.31 0.53
CA GLY A 187 -19.06 8.40 1.17
C GLY A 187 -20.08 9.05 0.22
N PRO A 188 -20.97 9.91 0.75
CA PRO A 188 -21.93 10.63 -0.06
C PRO A 188 -21.27 11.64 -1.01
N ASP A 189 -20.07 12.06 -0.71
CA ASP A 189 -19.24 12.91 -1.55
C ASP A 189 -17.75 12.57 -1.35
N LEU A 190 -16.90 13.11 -2.22
CA LEU A 190 -15.47 12.83 -2.21
C LEU A 190 -14.78 13.30 -0.92
N TYR A 191 -15.27 14.39 -0.31
CA TYR A 191 -14.70 14.90 0.95
C TYR A 191 -14.95 13.90 2.08
N THR A 192 -16.19 13.41 2.23
CA THR A 192 -16.57 12.42 3.23
C THR A 192 -15.86 11.08 2.98
N ALA A 193 -15.78 10.62 1.71
CA ALA A 193 -15.05 9.41 1.35
C ALA A 193 -13.57 9.50 1.77
N LYS A 194 -12.91 10.65 1.55
CA LYS A 194 -11.54 10.91 2.02
C LYS A 194 -11.41 10.89 3.54
N GLN A 195 -12.41 11.38 4.28
CA GLN A 195 -12.38 11.33 5.76
C GLN A 195 -12.49 9.89 6.27
N VAL A 196 -13.41 9.08 5.72
CA VAL A 196 -13.55 7.68 6.06
C VAL A 196 -12.28 6.90 5.72
N TRP A 197 -11.72 7.12 4.52
CA TRP A 197 -10.45 6.55 4.11
C TRP A 197 -9.31 6.92 5.07
N ALA A 198 -9.18 8.18 5.44
CA ALA A 198 -8.12 8.62 6.35
C ALA A 198 -8.21 7.94 7.72
N ALA A 199 -9.42 7.83 8.28
CA ALA A 199 -9.65 7.14 9.55
C ALA A 199 -9.36 5.64 9.44
N ALA A 200 -9.75 4.98 8.34
CA ALA A 200 -9.44 3.58 8.09
C ALA A 200 -7.93 3.35 7.94
N LEU A 201 -7.25 4.19 7.15
CA LEU A 201 -5.79 4.12 6.96
C LEU A 201 -5.04 4.30 8.29
N GLU A 202 -5.42 5.28 9.10
CA GLU A 202 -4.83 5.50 10.42
C GLU A 202 -4.99 4.25 11.33
N ALA A 203 -6.17 3.65 11.35
CA ALA A 203 -6.44 2.46 12.14
C ALA A 203 -5.60 1.24 11.67
N VAL A 204 -5.48 1.02 10.35
CA VAL A 204 -4.61 -0.03 9.77
C VAL A 204 -3.15 0.20 10.15
N VAL A 205 -2.66 1.42 10.03
CA VAL A 205 -1.28 1.79 10.39
C VAL A 205 -1.03 1.59 11.89
N ALA A 206 -2.00 1.91 12.74
CA ALA A 206 -1.90 1.68 14.18
C ALA A 206 -1.75 0.20 14.51
N LEU A 207 -2.49 -0.69 13.83
CA LEU A 207 -2.36 -2.15 13.96
C LEU A 207 -0.99 -2.64 13.50
N LEU A 208 -0.50 -2.19 12.33
CA LEU A 208 0.82 -2.58 11.81
C LEU A 208 1.97 -2.18 12.74
N ARG A 209 1.81 -1.10 13.50
CA ARG A 209 2.78 -0.64 14.50
C ARG A 209 2.57 -1.23 15.88
N GLY A 210 1.44 -1.89 16.09
CA GLY A 210 1.09 -2.53 17.34
C GLY A 210 1.93 -3.79 17.62
N LYS A 211 2.01 -4.15 18.89
CA LYS A 211 2.69 -5.39 19.33
C LYS A 211 2.01 -6.65 18.78
N ASP A 212 0.77 -6.53 18.36
CA ASP A 212 -0.03 -7.64 17.85
C ASP A 212 0.43 -8.14 16.47
N ILE A 213 1.13 -7.31 15.71
CA ILE A 213 1.77 -7.69 14.44
C ILE A 213 3.27 -7.97 14.63
N ALA A 214 3.91 -7.35 15.63
CA ALA A 214 5.29 -7.65 15.95
C ALA A 214 5.42 -9.13 16.38
N ILE A 215 6.24 -9.87 15.67
CA ILE A 215 6.67 -11.20 16.13
C ILE A 215 7.67 -10.96 17.24
N GLY A 216 7.31 -11.41 18.46
CA GLY A 216 8.19 -11.39 19.62
C GLY A 216 9.32 -12.40 19.50
#